data_da606678bf0d90b41051668ade8e5dbc
#
_entry.id   da606678bf0d90b41051668ade8e5dbc
#
_cell.length_a   1.000
_cell.length_b   1.000
_cell.length_c   1.000
_cell.angle_alpha   90.00
_cell.angle_beta   90.00
_cell.angle_gamma   90.00
#
_symmetry.space_group_name_H-M   'P 1'
#
loop_
_entity.id
_entity.type
_entity.pdbx_description
1 polymer ?
#
loop_
_entity_poly.entity_id
_entity_poly.type
_entity_poly.pdbx_seq_one_letter_code
_entity_poly.pdbx_strand_id
1 'polypeptide(L)'
;MIPSGTEPTAKSHARSLIGIVFYQRIAALLTWVGVIDRERLDRTVSLSWPRIVTGFAIMSKQTVDLALVGWAVGSAAVAGLAYAYAYWTLGKFVGIGLAGGAVALISQNYGGDETGRASLVVKQGVWIALAIVIPVSAVYGLLAEPLIRVLGSEPVPVGHGVTYLVIVAPALGFEYLNLLMSRTYAGVGDTFTPMIVRATGGVLNILLSVAFVLAGMGVAGVALGTLISTAVVTVVLGWGVLGGSYPVPGMKPSPVTFSFGGPQIDRELGTQLVTVSAPLIARGIGEMAIIFPLLWIAGTFGPVVVAAFEIGRRVRDLLVSFSWGFSTASSTLVGQELGGGDETEAAAYGGAIVRLSFIVHFAAGAAVFLTAPWIARLFVSQPGELAQAAVFVRVSAVTAVLLGANGALVGALRGAGDTRWPFVATVVGQYAVALPVAAAGLVSPLGVAGLYGALVLGAGVPALINVWRYRTGEWKVVSREYRPKSH
;
A
#
# COMPACT_ATOMS: atom_id res chain seq x y z
N MET A 1 4.99 -53.02 -2.63
CA MET A 1 5.82 -51.90 -2.15
C MET A 1 4.91 -50.72 -1.99
N ILE A 2 4.59 -50.35 -0.74
CA ILE A 2 3.73 -49.25 -0.35
C ILE A 2 4.66 -48.02 -0.17
N PRO A 3 4.43 -46.86 -0.80
CA PRO A 3 5.19 -45.66 -0.50
C PRO A 3 4.71 -45.08 0.83
N SER A 4 5.65 -44.95 1.77
CA SER A 4 5.50 -44.31 3.06
C SER A 4 5.04 -42.84 2.91
N GLY A 5 3.79 -42.57 3.30
CA GLY A 5 3.30 -41.21 3.51
C GLY A 5 4.08 -40.60 4.67
N THR A 6 4.77 -39.48 4.41
CA THR A 6 5.36 -38.66 5.45
C THR A 6 4.24 -37.95 6.23
N GLU A 7 3.95 -38.45 7.43
CA GLU A 7 3.12 -37.76 8.41
C GLU A 7 3.72 -36.38 8.70
N PRO A 8 2.89 -35.29 8.70
CA PRO A 8 3.36 -33.99 9.11
C PRO A 8 3.83 -34.06 10.57
N THR A 9 5.09 -33.70 10.79
CA THR A 9 5.77 -33.87 12.07
C THR A 9 5.01 -33.18 13.22
N ALA A 10 4.93 -33.83 14.40
CA ALA A 10 4.25 -33.31 15.60
C ALA A 10 4.63 -31.88 15.99
N LYS A 11 5.82 -31.40 15.59
CA LYS A 11 6.26 -29.99 15.73
C LYS A 11 5.47 -28.99 14.85
N SER A 12 4.99 -29.40 13.68
CA SER A 12 4.16 -28.56 12.80
C SER A 12 2.76 -28.38 13.39
N HIS A 13 2.17 -29.46 13.92
CA HIS A 13 0.87 -29.42 14.60
C HIS A 13 0.92 -28.61 15.89
N ALA A 14 1.98 -28.75 16.69
CA ALA A 14 2.14 -27.99 17.92
C ALA A 14 2.29 -26.47 17.66
N ARG A 15 3.02 -26.06 16.61
CA ARG A 15 3.16 -24.66 16.24
C ARG A 15 1.85 -24.05 15.74
N SER A 16 1.04 -24.80 14.99
CA SER A 16 -0.28 -24.35 14.56
C SER A 16 -1.26 -24.21 15.74
N LEU A 17 -1.22 -25.16 16.69
CA LEU A 17 -2.04 -25.11 17.91
C LEU A 17 -1.68 -23.93 18.82
N ILE A 18 -0.40 -23.63 19.01
CA ILE A 18 0.05 -22.47 19.80
C ILE A 18 -0.44 -21.16 19.17
N GLY A 19 -0.35 -21.02 17.84
CA GLY A 19 -0.85 -19.86 17.13
C GLY A 19 -2.36 -19.67 17.27
N ILE A 20 -3.13 -20.76 17.17
CA ILE A 20 -4.58 -20.77 17.33
C ILE A 20 -4.95 -20.39 18.78
N VAL A 21 -4.30 -20.98 19.78
CA VAL A 21 -4.58 -20.68 21.20
C VAL A 21 -4.23 -19.22 21.53
N PHE A 22 -3.12 -18.71 21.02
CA PHE A 22 -2.72 -17.31 21.21
C PHE A 22 -3.72 -16.35 20.57
N TYR A 23 -4.14 -16.62 19.31
CA TYR A 23 -5.19 -15.85 18.64
C TYR A 23 -6.49 -15.86 19.43
N GLN A 24 -6.95 -17.04 19.90
CA GLN A 24 -8.19 -17.15 20.68
C GLN A 24 -8.15 -16.35 21.99
N ARG A 25 -7.01 -16.34 22.69
CA ARG A 25 -6.83 -15.56 23.91
C ARG A 25 -6.86 -14.05 23.64
N ILE A 26 -6.17 -13.58 22.61
CA ILE A 26 -6.19 -12.17 22.22
C ILE A 26 -7.61 -11.78 21.77
N ALA A 27 -8.27 -12.60 20.97
CA ALA A 27 -9.61 -12.36 20.51
C ALA A 27 -10.59 -12.27 21.69
N ALA A 28 -10.51 -13.21 22.65
CA ALA A 28 -11.33 -13.18 23.87
C ALA A 28 -11.09 -11.91 24.70
N LEU A 29 -9.83 -11.46 24.84
CA LEU A 29 -9.50 -10.22 25.54
C LEU A 29 -10.11 -8.99 24.83
N LEU A 30 -9.93 -8.89 23.50
CA LEU A 30 -10.44 -7.76 22.71
C LEU A 30 -11.97 -7.68 22.72
N THR A 31 -12.64 -8.83 22.70
CA THR A 31 -14.10 -8.89 22.81
C THR A 31 -14.58 -8.57 24.23
N TRP A 32 -13.90 -9.07 25.25
CA TRP A 32 -14.23 -8.79 26.65
C TRP A 32 -14.09 -7.29 27.00
N VAL A 33 -13.05 -6.63 26.50
CA VAL A 33 -12.81 -5.19 26.68
C VAL A 33 -13.76 -4.34 25.78
N GLY A 34 -14.54 -4.96 24.88
CA GLY A 34 -15.47 -4.25 24.00
C GLY A 34 -14.82 -3.46 22.86
N VAL A 35 -13.61 -3.84 22.49
CA VAL A 35 -12.90 -3.21 21.34
C VAL A 35 -13.57 -3.58 20.03
N ILE A 36 -13.86 -4.88 19.84
CA ILE A 36 -14.48 -5.45 18.65
C ILE A 36 -15.14 -6.77 19.03
N ASP A 37 -16.31 -7.07 18.49
CA ASP A 37 -16.94 -8.38 18.67
C ASP A 37 -16.22 -9.46 17.83
N ARG A 38 -16.53 -10.72 18.14
CA ARG A 38 -15.84 -11.86 17.57
C ARG A 38 -16.00 -11.96 16.06
N GLU A 39 -17.21 -11.78 15.56
CA GLU A 39 -17.51 -11.91 14.14
C GLU A 39 -16.79 -10.83 13.32
N ARG A 40 -16.89 -9.56 13.76
CA ARG A 40 -16.18 -8.46 13.09
C ARG A 40 -14.67 -8.61 13.17
N LEU A 41 -14.13 -9.14 14.29
CA LEU A 41 -12.71 -9.42 14.42
C LEU A 41 -12.25 -10.47 13.38
N ASP A 42 -12.95 -11.60 13.29
CA ASP A 42 -12.60 -12.69 12.39
C ASP A 42 -12.67 -12.24 10.93
N ARG A 43 -13.71 -11.51 10.52
CA ARG A 43 -13.81 -10.90 9.17
C ARG A 43 -12.70 -9.86 8.92
N THR A 44 -12.39 -9.01 9.90
CA THR A 44 -11.31 -8.01 9.77
C THR A 44 -9.96 -8.67 9.62
N VAL A 45 -9.62 -9.65 10.45
CA VAL A 45 -8.34 -10.34 10.40
C VAL A 45 -8.19 -11.13 9.10
N SER A 46 -9.24 -11.82 8.65
CA SER A 46 -9.21 -12.59 7.39
C SER A 46 -8.89 -11.72 6.18
N LEU A 47 -9.31 -10.45 6.16
CA LEU A 47 -9.02 -9.50 5.10
C LEU A 47 -7.68 -8.76 5.28
N SER A 48 -7.31 -8.44 6.54
CA SER A 48 -6.11 -7.65 6.83
C SER A 48 -4.83 -8.45 6.68
N TRP A 49 -4.78 -9.65 7.25
CA TRP A 49 -3.59 -10.49 7.31
C TRP A 49 -2.99 -10.78 5.93
N PRO A 50 -3.77 -11.26 4.92
CA PRO A 50 -3.20 -11.56 3.62
C PRO A 50 -2.63 -10.29 2.93
N ARG A 51 -3.25 -9.14 3.17
CA ARG A 51 -2.79 -7.88 2.62
C ARG A 51 -1.48 -7.40 3.25
N ILE A 52 -1.29 -7.64 4.55
CA ILE A 52 -0.04 -7.37 5.27
C ILE A 52 1.08 -8.22 4.67
N VAL A 53 0.87 -9.53 4.51
CA VAL A 53 1.84 -10.44 3.89
C VAL A 53 2.23 -10.00 2.48
N THR A 54 1.24 -9.63 1.66
CA THR A 54 1.50 -9.09 0.32
C THR A 54 2.38 -7.84 0.37
N GLY A 55 2.16 -6.96 1.34
CA GLY A 55 2.98 -5.76 1.55
C GLY A 55 4.45 -6.11 1.82
N PHE A 56 4.69 -7.02 2.75
CA PHE A 56 6.05 -7.49 3.04
C PHE A 56 6.72 -8.16 1.84
N ALA A 57 6.01 -8.98 1.08
CA ALA A 57 6.55 -9.62 -0.12
C ALA A 57 7.01 -8.60 -1.17
N ILE A 58 6.22 -7.53 -1.37
CA ILE A 58 6.57 -6.44 -2.30
C ILE A 58 7.81 -5.68 -1.81
N MET A 59 7.90 -5.37 -0.51
CA MET A 59 9.06 -4.66 0.06
C MET A 59 10.33 -5.51 -0.02
N SER A 60 10.23 -6.82 0.29
CA SER A 60 11.36 -7.75 0.20
C SER A 60 11.92 -7.84 -1.22
N LYS A 61 11.04 -7.93 -2.23
CA LYS A 61 11.43 -7.94 -3.64
C LYS A 61 12.30 -6.71 -3.98
N GLN A 62 11.83 -5.51 -3.67
CA GLN A 62 12.57 -4.28 -3.99
C GLN A 62 13.92 -4.19 -3.29
N THR A 63 14.00 -4.70 -2.06
CA THR A 63 15.25 -4.75 -1.30
C THR A 63 16.25 -5.72 -1.94
N VAL A 64 15.79 -6.89 -2.35
CA VAL A 64 16.63 -7.90 -3.01
C VAL A 64 17.13 -7.39 -4.36
N ASP A 65 16.26 -6.79 -5.18
CA ASP A 65 16.64 -6.22 -6.48
C ASP A 65 17.76 -5.19 -6.32
N LEU A 66 17.65 -4.29 -5.33
CA LEU A 66 18.68 -3.27 -5.06
C LEU A 66 20.00 -3.89 -4.58
N ALA A 67 19.93 -4.88 -3.69
CA ALA A 67 21.10 -5.58 -3.17
C ALA A 67 21.82 -6.37 -4.27
N LEU A 68 21.09 -7.06 -5.15
CA LEU A 68 21.65 -7.79 -6.29
C LEU A 68 22.40 -6.86 -7.25
N VAL A 69 21.81 -5.73 -7.59
CA VAL A 69 22.45 -4.74 -8.47
C VAL A 69 23.69 -4.14 -7.80
N GLY A 70 23.61 -3.83 -6.51
CA GLY A 70 24.76 -3.31 -5.76
C GLY A 70 25.93 -4.29 -5.70
N TRP A 71 25.62 -5.57 -5.48
CA TRP A 71 26.63 -6.64 -5.42
C TRP A 71 27.24 -6.97 -6.79
N ALA A 72 26.42 -7.07 -7.83
CA ALA A 72 26.86 -7.58 -9.13
C ALA A 72 27.41 -6.50 -10.06
N VAL A 73 26.95 -5.25 -9.93
CA VAL A 73 27.26 -4.17 -10.88
C VAL A 73 27.94 -2.98 -10.20
N GLY A 74 27.60 -2.70 -8.94
CA GLY A 74 28.21 -1.64 -8.13
C GLY A 74 27.32 -0.44 -7.87
N SER A 75 27.87 0.55 -7.16
CA SER A 75 27.14 1.72 -6.63
C SER A 75 26.54 2.62 -7.71
N ALA A 76 27.20 2.77 -8.85
CA ALA A 76 26.70 3.55 -9.98
C ALA A 76 25.37 2.98 -10.53
N ALA A 77 25.27 1.65 -10.58
CA ALA A 77 24.04 0.97 -11.01
C ALA A 77 22.93 1.09 -9.96
N VAL A 78 23.27 1.06 -8.68
CA VAL A 78 22.31 1.33 -7.59
C VAL A 78 21.72 2.75 -7.70
N ALA A 79 22.56 3.75 -7.99
CA ALA A 79 22.11 5.13 -8.22
C ALA A 79 21.16 5.22 -9.43
N GLY A 80 21.54 4.59 -10.56
CA GLY A 80 20.68 4.53 -11.74
C GLY A 80 19.33 3.85 -11.48
N LEU A 81 19.34 2.74 -10.74
CA LEU A 81 18.14 2.02 -10.35
C LEU A 81 17.26 2.89 -9.42
N ALA A 82 17.84 3.67 -8.52
CA ALA A 82 17.11 4.59 -7.66
C ALA A 82 16.39 5.69 -8.48
N TYR A 83 17.03 6.25 -9.50
CA TYR A 83 16.38 7.19 -10.42
C TYR A 83 15.18 6.58 -11.14
N ALA A 84 15.35 5.38 -11.69
CA ALA A 84 14.27 4.67 -12.36
C ALA A 84 13.11 4.30 -11.41
N TYR A 85 13.40 3.92 -10.17
CA TYR A 85 12.39 3.64 -9.14
C TYR A 85 11.57 4.87 -8.74
N ALA A 86 12.11 6.07 -8.83
CA ALA A 86 11.35 7.29 -8.58
C ALA A 86 10.19 7.41 -9.60
N TYR A 87 10.48 7.23 -10.90
CA TYR A 87 9.46 7.24 -11.96
C TYR A 87 8.49 6.06 -11.87
N TRP A 88 9.01 4.86 -11.60
CA TRP A 88 8.19 3.67 -11.38
C TRP A 88 7.17 3.89 -10.25
N THR A 89 7.61 4.45 -9.14
CA THR A 89 6.76 4.73 -7.98
C THR A 89 5.72 5.80 -8.29
N LEU A 90 6.12 6.87 -8.98
CA LEU A 90 5.21 7.94 -9.41
C LEU A 90 4.10 7.39 -10.32
N GLY A 91 4.46 6.64 -11.35
CA GLY A 91 3.49 6.01 -12.23
C GLY A 91 2.55 5.06 -11.49
N LYS A 92 3.08 4.26 -10.57
CA LYS A 92 2.32 3.31 -9.76
C LYS A 92 1.27 3.97 -8.85
N PHE A 93 1.50 5.18 -8.35
CA PHE A 93 0.50 5.89 -7.51
C PHE A 93 -0.82 6.13 -8.24
N VAL A 94 -0.78 6.39 -9.55
CA VAL A 94 -2.00 6.53 -10.36
C VAL A 94 -2.79 5.22 -10.38
N GLY A 95 -2.11 4.08 -10.60
CA GLY A 95 -2.72 2.76 -10.54
C GLY A 95 -3.28 2.41 -9.16
N ILE A 96 -2.56 2.78 -8.08
CA ILE A 96 -3.01 2.58 -6.69
C ILE A 96 -4.30 3.36 -6.42
N GLY A 97 -4.38 4.62 -6.85
CA GLY A 97 -5.56 5.45 -6.67
C GLY A 97 -6.77 4.94 -7.47
N LEU A 98 -6.56 4.55 -8.74
CA LEU A 98 -7.60 3.95 -9.58
C LEU A 98 -8.15 2.66 -8.96
N ALA A 99 -7.27 1.75 -8.55
CA ALA A 99 -7.65 0.52 -7.88
C ALA A 99 -8.31 0.77 -6.51
N GLY A 100 -7.96 1.88 -5.85
CA GLY A 100 -8.61 2.36 -4.62
C GLY A 100 -10.04 2.80 -4.83
N GLY A 101 -10.35 3.49 -5.93
CA GLY A 101 -11.71 3.82 -6.31
C GLY A 101 -12.52 2.58 -6.73
N ALA A 102 -11.87 1.68 -7.48
CA ALA A 102 -12.52 0.45 -7.92
C ALA A 102 -12.98 -0.42 -6.74
N VAL A 103 -12.16 -0.62 -5.69
CA VAL A 103 -12.57 -1.42 -4.53
C VAL A 103 -13.78 -0.81 -3.80
N ALA A 104 -13.89 0.52 -3.76
CA ALA A 104 -15.04 1.18 -3.15
C ALA A 104 -16.34 0.87 -3.89
N LEU A 105 -16.35 1.06 -5.22
CA LEU A 105 -17.53 0.80 -6.04
C LEU A 105 -17.85 -0.69 -6.14
N ILE A 106 -16.84 -1.55 -6.25
CA ILE A 106 -17.04 -3.01 -6.30
C ILE A 106 -17.63 -3.51 -4.99
N SER A 107 -17.10 -3.09 -3.83
CA SER A 107 -17.61 -3.55 -2.53
C SER A 107 -19.04 -3.10 -2.27
N GLN A 108 -19.42 -1.87 -2.65
CA GLN A 108 -20.78 -1.39 -2.50
C GLN A 108 -21.78 -2.11 -3.43
N ASN A 109 -21.43 -2.27 -4.73
CA ASN A 109 -22.32 -2.99 -5.65
C ASN A 109 -22.43 -4.48 -5.29
N TYR A 110 -21.33 -5.12 -4.88
CA TYR A 110 -21.34 -6.51 -4.44
C TYR A 110 -22.11 -6.70 -3.13
N GLY A 111 -21.97 -5.79 -2.15
CA GLY A 111 -22.72 -5.82 -0.91
C GLY A 111 -24.23 -5.56 -1.09
N GLY A 112 -24.61 -4.88 -2.17
CA GLY A 112 -26.01 -4.68 -2.58
C GLY A 112 -26.54 -5.75 -3.54
N ASP A 113 -25.88 -6.93 -3.65
CA ASP A 113 -26.23 -8.05 -4.54
C ASP A 113 -26.21 -7.71 -6.04
N GLU A 114 -25.64 -6.57 -6.43
CA GLU A 114 -25.52 -6.09 -7.82
C GLU A 114 -24.20 -6.55 -8.47
N THR A 115 -23.99 -7.87 -8.53
CA THR A 115 -22.76 -8.47 -9.09
C THR A 115 -22.50 -8.08 -10.55
N GLY A 116 -23.57 -7.91 -11.34
CA GLY A 116 -23.47 -7.44 -12.72
C GLY A 116 -22.90 -6.02 -12.82
N ARG A 117 -23.37 -5.12 -11.96
CA ARG A 117 -22.89 -3.74 -11.87
C ARG A 117 -21.46 -3.68 -11.35
N ALA A 118 -21.10 -4.50 -10.34
CA ALA A 118 -19.72 -4.66 -9.88
C ALA A 118 -18.79 -5.14 -11.03
N SER A 119 -19.23 -6.05 -11.87
CA SER A 119 -18.48 -6.51 -13.06
C SER A 119 -18.28 -5.40 -14.10
N LEU A 120 -19.26 -4.52 -14.28
CA LEU A 120 -19.10 -3.32 -15.13
C LEU A 120 -18.06 -2.37 -14.56
N VAL A 121 -17.96 -2.18 -13.23
CA VAL A 121 -16.89 -1.38 -12.60
C VAL A 121 -15.52 -1.96 -12.94
N VAL A 122 -15.35 -3.29 -12.92
CA VAL A 122 -14.07 -3.92 -13.33
C VAL A 122 -13.76 -3.61 -14.78
N LYS A 123 -14.75 -3.70 -15.70
CA LYS A 123 -14.56 -3.36 -17.12
C LYS A 123 -14.13 -1.90 -17.30
N GLN A 124 -14.84 -0.96 -16.65
CA GLN A 124 -14.46 0.45 -16.65
C GLN A 124 -13.04 0.65 -16.13
N GLY A 125 -12.71 0.00 -15.00
CA GLY A 125 -11.37 0.06 -14.40
C GLY A 125 -10.28 -0.42 -15.34
N VAL A 126 -10.49 -1.51 -16.08
CA VAL A 126 -9.53 -2.03 -17.08
C VAL A 126 -9.33 -1.02 -18.21
N TRP A 127 -10.42 -0.50 -18.81
CA TRP A 127 -10.31 0.43 -19.92
C TRP A 127 -9.68 1.76 -19.51
N ILE A 128 -10.02 2.29 -18.34
CA ILE A 128 -9.41 3.52 -17.80
C ILE A 128 -7.94 3.28 -17.47
N ALA A 129 -7.61 2.12 -16.85
CA ALA A 129 -6.22 1.76 -16.56
C ALA A 129 -5.37 1.72 -17.83
N LEU A 130 -5.87 1.08 -18.89
CA LEU A 130 -5.18 1.00 -20.19
C LEU A 130 -5.04 2.37 -20.85
N ALA A 131 -6.11 3.18 -20.83
CA ALA A 131 -6.08 4.53 -21.40
C ALA A 131 -5.06 5.46 -20.73
N ILE A 132 -4.80 5.25 -19.43
CA ILE A 132 -3.81 6.04 -18.67
C ILE A 132 -2.41 5.41 -18.83
N VAL A 133 -2.29 4.10 -18.67
CA VAL A 133 -0.96 3.47 -18.57
C VAL A 133 -0.24 3.36 -19.90
N ILE A 134 -0.97 3.21 -21.01
CA ILE A 134 -0.34 3.12 -22.35
C ILE A 134 0.46 4.38 -22.66
N PRO A 135 -0.11 5.62 -22.59
CA PRO A 135 0.67 6.83 -22.81
C PRO A 135 1.78 7.03 -21.75
N VAL A 136 1.54 6.70 -20.48
CA VAL A 136 2.59 6.81 -19.45
C VAL A 136 3.74 5.86 -19.72
N SER A 137 3.47 4.61 -20.08
CA SER A 137 4.49 3.62 -20.45
C SER A 137 5.25 4.04 -21.72
N ALA A 138 4.55 4.62 -22.71
CA ALA A 138 5.20 5.16 -23.91
C ALA A 138 6.15 6.31 -23.56
N VAL A 139 5.73 7.24 -22.69
CA VAL A 139 6.60 8.32 -22.19
C VAL A 139 7.82 7.74 -21.47
N TYR A 140 7.64 6.75 -20.58
CA TYR A 140 8.77 6.14 -19.86
C TYR A 140 9.72 5.36 -20.79
N GLY A 141 9.21 4.71 -21.84
CA GLY A 141 10.02 4.01 -22.81
C GLY A 141 10.75 4.94 -23.79
N LEU A 142 10.04 5.92 -24.35
CA LEU A 142 10.58 6.80 -25.40
C LEU A 142 11.40 7.97 -24.85
N LEU A 143 11.06 8.47 -23.67
CA LEU A 143 11.71 9.62 -23.04
C LEU A 143 12.50 9.21 -21.78
N ALA A 144 12.93 7.94 -21.67
CA ALA A 144 13.67 7.44 -20.52
C ALA A 144 14.92 8.26 -20.23
N GLU A 145 15.71 8.58 -21.25
CA GLU A 145 16.97 9.32 -21.08
C GLU A 145 16.74 10.75 -20.56
N PRO A 146 15.93 11.61 -21.18
CA PRO A 146 15.68 12.93 -20.63
C PRO A 146 15.05 12.89 -19.24
N LEU A 147 14.16 11.94 -18.94
CA LEU A 147 13.59 11.78 -17.62
C LEU A 147 14.66 11.43 -16.56
N ILE A 148 15.52 10.47 -16.83
CA ILE A 148 16.58 10.07 -15.88
C ILE A 148 17.60 11.19 -15.70
N ARG A 149 17.93 11.96 -16.76
CA ARG A 149 18.84 13.11 -16.69
C ARG A 149 18.33 14.26 -15.82
N VAL A 150 17.04 14.38 -15.58
CA VAL A 150 16.49 15.32 -14.59
C VAL A 150 16.95 15.00 -13.17
N LEU A 151 17.19 13.72 -12.86
CA LEU A 151 17.56 13.24 -11.53
C LEU A 151 19.06 13.05 -11.34
N GLY A 152 19.82 12.89 -12.43
CA GLY A 152 21.26 12.69 -12.38
C GLY A 152 21.96 13.04 -13.69
N SER A 153 23.19 13.58 -13.58
CA SER A 153 23.96 14.05 -14.72
C SER A 153 25.12 13.10 -15.12
N GLU A 154 25.52 12.19 -14.22
CA GLU A 154 26.64 11.28 -14.46
C GLU A 154 26.26 10.20 -15.49
N PRO A 155 27.06 10.00 -16.56
CA PRO A 155 26.70 9.12 -17.67
C PRO A 155 26.41 7.67 -17.27
N VAL A 156 27.21 7.10 -16.36
CA VAL A 156 27.11 5.68 -15.97
C VAL A 156 25.84 5.38 -15.20
N PRO A 157 25.49 6.09 -14.09
CA PRO A 157 24.20 5.93 -13.43
C PRO A 157 23.00 6.20 -14.35
N VAL A 158 23.09 7.24 -15.19
CA VAL A 158 22.05 7.56 -16.19
C VAL A 158 21.83 6.38 -17.13
N GLY A 159 22.87 5.79 -17.70
CA GLY A 159 22.76 4.63 -18.60
C GLY A 159 22.06 3.42 -17.93
N HIS A 160 22.39 3.12 -16.69
CA HIS A 160 21.73 2.07 -15.92
C HIS A 160 20.26 2.39 -15.64
N GLY A 161 19.93 3.64 -15.27
CA GLY A 161 18.57 4.09 -15.05
C GLY A 161 17.71 4.02 -16.30
N VAL A 162 18.24 4.45 -17.44
CA VAL A 162 17.57 4.36 -18.75
C VAL A 162 17.28 2.91 -19.10
N THR A 163 18.29 2.03 -19.01
CA THR A 163 18.13 0.60 -19.29
C THR A 163 17.00 -0.01 -18.45
N TYR A 164 16.97 0.28 -17.15
CA TYR A 164 15.93 -0.22 -16.28
C TYR A 164 14.56 0.34 -16.68
N LEU A 165 14.43 1.66 -16.83
CA LEU A 165 13.16 2.33 -17.08
C LEU A 165 12.51 1.88 -18.40
N VAL A 166 13.31 1.74 -19.47
CA VAL A 166 12.83 1.26 -20.77
C VAL A 166 12.26 -0.16 -20.68
N ILE A 167 13.00 -1.07 -20.03
CA ILE A 167 12.55 -2.47 -19.92
C ILE A 167 11.33 -2.60 -19.01
N VAL A 168 11.25 -1.80 -17.95
CA VAL A 168 10.15 -1.90 -16.98
C VAL A 168 8.92 -1.08 -17.37
N ALA A 169 9.02 -0.18 -18.35
CA ALA A 169 7.90 0.64 -18.82
C ALA A 169 6.65 -0.18 -19.14
N PRO A 170 6.68 -1.26 -19.93
CA PRO A 170 5.51 -2.09 -20.19
C PRO A 170 5.02 -2.84 -18.92
N ALA A 171 5.90 -3.12 -17.95
CA ALA A 171 5.50 -3.75 -16.69
C ALA A 171 4.55 -2.86 -15.87
N LEU A 172 4.55 -1.54 -16.09
CA LEU A 172 3.61 -0.63 -15.43
C LEU A 172 2.15 -0.94 -15.82
N GLY A 173 1.90 -1.32 -17.07
CA GLY A 173 0.58 -1.76 -17.53
C GLY A 173 0.12 -3.03 -16.80
N PHE A 174 0.98 -4.02 -16.70
CA PHE A 174 0.71 -5.21 -15.93
C PHE A 174 0.48 -4.89 -14.44
N GLU A 175 1.25 -3.98 -13.84
CA GLU A 175 1.06 -3.60 -12.44
C GLU A 175 -0.28 -2.88 -12.20
N TYR A 176 -0.76 -2.04 -13.13
CA TYR A 176 -2.09 -1.42 -13.03
C TYR A 176 -3.19 -2.48 -13.02
N LEU A 177 -3.12 -3.46 -13.93
CA LEU A 177 -4.05 -4.58 -13.97
C LEU A 177 -3.96 -5.43 -12.69
N ASN A 178 -2.75 -5.71 -12.20
CA ASN A 178 -2.54 -6.43 -10.94
C ASN A 178 -3.17 -5.71 -9.74
N LEU A 179 -3.01 -4.40 -9.67
CA LEU A 179 -3.62 -3.58 -8.62
C LEU A 179 -5.14 -3.63 -8.71
N LEU A 180 -5.70 -3.45 -9.91
CA LEU A 180 -7.15 -3.48 -10.13
C LEU A 180 -7.73 -4.85 -9.80
N MET A 181 -7.15 -5.95 -10.32
CA MET A 181 -7.62 -7.32 -10.06
C MET A 181 -7.49 -7.68 -8.57
N SER A 182 -6.39 -7.33 -7.92
CA SER A 182 -6.24 -7.54 -6.47
C SER A 182 -7.31 -6.80 -5.68
N ARG A 183 -7.73 -5.62 -6.12
CA ARG A 183 -8.79 -4.84 -5.48
C ARG A 183 -10.20 -5.34 -5.83
N THR A 184 -10.37 -5.95 -7.00
CA THR A 184 -11.60 -6.68 -7.34
C THR A 184 -11.85 -7.82 -6.37
N TYR A 185 -10.85 -8.67 -6.15
CA TYR A 185 -10.91 -9.72 -5.13
C TYR A 185 -11.16 -9.17 -3.73
N ALA A 186 -10.44 -8.12 -3.33
CA ALA A 186 -10.62 -7.51 -2.01
C ALA A 186 -12.05 -6.95 -1.84
N GLY A 187 -12.63 -6.35 -2.87
CA GLY A 187 -13.99 -5.79 -2.86
C GLY A 187 -15.07 -6.83 -2.58
N VAL A 188 -14.85 -8.07 -3.02
CA VAL A 188 -15.76 -9.22 -2.76
C VAL A 188 -15.41 -9.99 -1.48
N GLY A 189 -14.39 -9.54 -0.74
CA GLY A 189 -14.00 -10.16 0.54
C GLY A 189 -12.91 -11.24 0.42
N ASP A 190 -12.29 -11.44 -0.75
CA ASP A 190 -11.16 -12.36 -0.92
C ASP A 190 -9.84 -11.57 -1.03
N THR A 191 -9.03 -11.61 0.00
CA THR A 191 -7.66 -11.09 -0.02
C THR A 191 -6.61 -12.22 -0.04
N PHE A 192 -7.05 -13.47 0.14
CA PHE A 192 -6.18 -14.64 0.17
C PHE A 192 -5.67 -14.99 -1.24
N THR A 193 -6.55 -15.08 -2.22
CA THR A 193 -6.18 -15.37 -3.62
C THR A 193 -5.11 -14.39 -4.15
N PRO A 194 -5.30 -13.05 -4.08
CA PRO A 194 -4.26 -12.13 -4.52
C PRO A 194 -3.00 -12.17 -3.66
N MET A 195 -3.08 -12.52 -2.37
CA MET A 195 -1.90 -12.71 -1.53
C MET A 195 -1.00 -13.82 -2.09
N ILE A 196 -1.56 -15.00 -2.32
CA ILE A 196 -0.79 -16.16 -2.83
C ILE A 196 -0.16 -15.80 -4.17
N VAL A 197 -0.95 -15.27 -5.13
CA VAL A 197 -0.45 -14.97 -6.47
C VAL A 197 0.64 -13.89 -6.43
N ARG A 198 0.46 -12.81 -5.67
CA ARG A 198 1.45 -11.74 -5.60
C ARG A 198 2.70 -12.11 -4.80
N ALA A 199 2.56 -12.90 -3.74
CA ALA A 199 3.72 -13.40 -2.98
C ALA A 199 4.55 -14.38 -3.83
N THR A 200 3.90 -15.31 -4.52
CA THR A 200 4.59 -16.24 -5.45
C THR A 200 5.23 -15.47 -6.60
N GLY A 201 4.56 -14.44 -7.14
CA GLY A 201 5.13 -13.54 -8.14
C GLY A 201 6.36 -12.79 -7.62
N GLY A 202 6.38 -12.39 -6.35
CA GLY A 202 7.56 -11.82 -5.70
C GLY A 202 8.74 -12.79 -5.61
N VAL A 203 8.48 -14.04 -5.24
CA VAL A 203 9.48 -15.12 -5.24
C VAL A 203 9.99 -15.38 -6.65
N LEU A 204 9.10 -15.50 -7.64
CA LEU A 204 9.47 -15.67 -9.05
C LEU A 204 10.35 -14.52 -9.54
N ASN A 205 10.02 -13.27 -9.18
CA ASN A 205 10.85 -12.12 -9.52
C ASN A 205 12.27 -12.27 -8.96
N ILE A 206 12.41 -12.61 -7.67
CA ILE A 206 13.72 -12.78 -7.03
C ILE A 206 14.52 -13.87 -7.76
N LEU A 207 13.91 -15.01 -8.05
CA LEU A 207 14.57 -16.12 -8.75
C LEU A 207 15.02 -15.70 -10.18
N LEU A 208 14.15 -15.01 -10.93
CA LEU A 208 14.48 -14.53 -12.27
C LEU A 208 15.57 -13.44 -12.22
N SER A 209 15.47 -12.48 -11.29
CA SER A 209 16.48 -11.42 -11.12
C SER A 209 17.86 -12.04 -10.81
N VAL A 210 17.92 -13.00 -9.89
CA VAL A 210 19.16 -13.72 -9.55
C VAL A 210 19.70 -14.46 -10.79
N ALA A 211 18.86 -15.24 -11.49
CA ALA A 211 19.29 -16.01 -12.65
C ALA A 211 19.82 -15.10 -13.76
N PHE A 212 19.13 -14.01 -14.10
CA PHE A 212 19.57 -13.09 -15.15
C PHE A 212 20.82 -12.28 -14.75
N VAL A 213 20.94 -11.88 -13.49
CA VAL A 213 22.14 -11.18 -13.00
C VAL A 213 23.34 -12.12 -13.03
N LEU A 214 23.20 -13.38 -12.61
CA LEU A 214 24.26 -14.39 -12.71
C LEU A 214 24.63 -14.72 -14.18
N ALA A 215 23.67 -14.58 -15.10
CA ALA A 215 23.93 -14.68 -16.54
C ALA A 215 24.63 -13.43 -17.13
N GLY A 216 25.02 -12.46 -16.31
CA GLY A 216 25.76 -11.26 -16.73
C GLY A 216 24.90 -10.10 -17.22
N MET A 217 23.55 -10.17 -17.08
CA MET A 217 22.66 -9.13 -17.60
C MET A 217 22.57 -7.88 -16.69
N GLY A 218 23.13 -7.90 -15.48
CA GLY A 218 23.19 -6.76 -14.57
C GLY A 218 21.82 -6.11 -14.32
N VAL A 219 21.72 -4.79 -14.51
CA VAL A 219 20.46 -4.03 -14.31
C VAL A 219 19.34 -4.48 -15.24
N ALA A 220 19.66 -4.83 -16.49
CA ALA A 220 18.67 -5.35 -17.44
C ALA A 220 18.04 -6.67 -16.95
N GLY A 221 18.82 -7.53 -16.29
CA GLY A 221 18.32 -8.77 -15.71
C GLY A 221 17.28 -8.55 -14.64
N VAL A 222 17.50 -7.61 -13.71
CA VAL A 222 16.54 -7.24 -12.67
C VAL A 222 15.26 -6.61 -13.28
N ALA A 223 15.41 -5.78 -14.31
CA ALA A 223 14.27 -5.18 -15.01
C ALA A 223 13.42 -6.25 -15.73
N LEU A 224 14.04 -7.22 -16.40
CA LEU A 224 13.37 -8.35 -17.04
C LEU A 224 12.70 -9.27 -16.02
N GLY A 225 13.36 -9.56 -14.90
CA GLY A 225 12.74 -10.30 -13.79
C GLY A 225 11.46 -9.63 -13.31
N THR A 226 11.46 -8.29 -13.19
CA THR A 226 10.29 -7.49 -12.83
C THR A 226 9.21 -7.56 -13.90
N LEU A 227 9.54 -7.37 -15.16
CA LEU A 227 8.59 -7.43 -16.27
C LEU A 227 7.89 -8.79 -16.36
N ILE A 228 8.68 -9.87 -16.41
CA ILE A 228 8.16 -11.24 -16.57
C ILE A 228 7.30 -11.64 -15.36
N SER A 229 7.79 -11.42 -14.13
CA SER A 229 7.05 -11.80 -12.93
C SER A 229 5.74 -11.02 -12.81
N THR A 230 5.74 -9.72 -13.15
CA THR A 230 4.54 -8.89 -13.12
C THR A 230 3.53 -9.33 -14.18
N ALA A 231 4.00 -9.69 -15.39
CA ALA A 231 3.15 -10.27 -16.44
C ALA A 231 2.53 -11.60 -16.01
N VAL A 232 3.31 -12.51 -15.41
CA VAL A 232 2.81 -13.79 -14.89
C VAL A 232 1.73 -13.56 -13.82
N VAL A 233 1.95 -12.65 -12.87
CA VAL A 233 0.94 -12.29 -11.86
C VAL A 233 -0.33 -11.77 -12.53
N THR A 234 -0.23 -10.94 -13.57
CA THR A 234 -1.38 -10.44 -14.33
C THR A 234 -2.17 -11.58 -14.97
N VAL A 235 -1.48 -12.50 -15.64
CA VAL A 235 -2.12 -13.66 -16.28
C VAL A 235 -2.85 -14.52 -15.26
N VAL A 236 -2.19 -14.83 -14.12
CA VAL A 236 -2.79 -15.68 -13.09
C VAL A 236 -3.97 -15.01 -12.39
N LEU A 237 -3.88 -13.73 -12.01
CA LEU A 237 -5.03 -13.00 -11.45
C LEU A 237 -6.14 -12.82 -12.47
N GLY A 238 -5.77 -12.49 -13.72
CA GLY A 238 -6.70 -12.36 -14.84
C GLY A 238 -7.49 -13.63 -15.10
N TRP A 239 -6.84 -14.79 -15.05
CA TRP A 239 -7.50 -16.08 -15.17
C TRP A 239 -8.71 -16.23 -14.24
N GLY A 240 -8.54 -15.91 -12.96
CA GLY A 240 -9.63 -16.00 -11.98
C GLY A 240 -10.68 -14.90 -12.11
N VAL A 241 -10.33 -13.71 -12.62
CA VAL A 241 -11.29 -12.63 -12.92
C VAL A 241 -12.06 -12.95 -14.20
N LEU A 242 -11.54 -13.78 -15.09
CA LEU A 242 -12.23 -14.35 -16.23
C LEU A 242 -13.10 -15.58 -15.87
N GLY A 243 -13.17 -15.97 -14.60
CA GLY A 243 -13.95 -17.09 -14.09
C GLY A 243 -13.21 -18.43 -14.04
N GLY A 244 -11.89 -18.44 -14.30
CA GLY A 244 -11.08 -19.65 -14.25
C GLY A 244 -10.81 -20.11 -12.82
N SER A 245 -10.89 -21.42 -12.57
CA SER A 245 -10.59 -22.03 -11.27
C SER A 245 -9.09 -22.24 -11.06
N TYR A 246 -8.67 -22.27 -9.80
CA TYR A 246 -7.28 -22.50 -9.41
C TYR A 246 -7.09 -23.91 -8.83
N PRO A 247 -5.93 -24.56 -9.10
CA PRO A 247 -5.63 -25.87 -8.53
C PRO A 247 -5.14 -25.79 -7.07
N VAL A 248 -5.00 -24.59 -6.51
CA VAL A 248 -4.46 -24.36 -5.15
C VAL A 248 -5.62 -24.28 -4.15
N PRO A 249 -5.60 -25.09 -3.07
CA PRO A 249 -6.63 -25.05 -2.04
C PRO A 249 -6.77 -23.65 -1.43
N GLY A 250 -8.01 -23.19 -1.27
CA GLY A 250 -8.34 -21.89 -0.72
C GLY A 250 -8.37 -20.73 -1.73
N MET A 251 -7.76 -20.87 -2.90
CA MET A 251 -7.92 -19.89 -3.99
C MET A 251 -9.24 -20.12 -4.74
N LYS A 252 -9.93 -19.02 -5.06
CA LYS A 252 -11.24 -19.06 -5.71
C LYS A 252 -11.26 -18.13 -6.94
N PRO A 253 -12.06 -18.44 -7.98
CA PRO A 253 -12.38 -17.46 -9.02
C PRO A 253 -13.14 -16.29 -8.40
N SER A 254 -13.00 -15.11 -8.99
CA SER A 254 -13.77 -13.95 -8.55
C SER A 254 -15.24 -14.09 -8.96
N PRO A 255 -16.20 -13.84 -8.06
CA PRO A 255 -17.61 -13.77 -8.43
C PRO A 255 -17.93 -12.55 -9.30
N VAL A 256 -17.10 -11.51 -9.22
CA VAL A 256 -17.16 -10.32 -10.08
C VAL A 256 -16.16 -10.52 -11.21
N THR A 257 -16.66 -10.63 -12.44
CA THR A 257 -15.88 -11.08 -13.59
C THR A 257 -15.69 -10.00 -14.64
N PHE A 258 -14.60 -10.09 -15.39
CA PHE A 258 -14.43 -9.38 -16.65
C PHE A 258 -14.87 -10.29 -17.79
N SER A 259 -15.70 -9.77 -18.70
CA SER A 259 -16.10 -10.47 -19.93
C SER A 259 -16.04 -9.52 -21.11
N PHE A 260 -15.67 -10.03 -22.28
CA PHE A 260 -15.69 -9.26 -23.53
C PHE A 260 -17.11 -9.11 -24.10
N GLY A 261 -18.08 -9.90 -23.61
CA GLY A 261 -19.48 -9.81 -24.00
C GLY A 261 -20.24 -8.73 -23.24
N GLY A 262 -21.39 -8.30 -23.80
CA GLY A 262 -22.26 -7.30 -23.20
C GLY A 262 -21.66 -5.87 -23.18
N PRO A 263 -22.28 -4.96 -22.42
CA PRO A 263 -21.81 -3.58 -22.33
C PRO A 263 -20.36 -3.50 -21.82
N GLN A 264 -19.51 -2.77 -22.54
CA GLN A 264 -18.11 -2.57 -22.19
C GLN A 264 -17.87 -1.22 -21.54
N ILE A 265 -18.67 -0.21 -21.89
CA ILE A 265 -18.55 1.17 -21.40
C ILE A 265 -19.87 1.60 -20.80
N ASP A 266 -19.82 2.08 -19.57
CA ASP A 266 -20.89 2.75 -18.87
C ASP A 266 -20.36 4.09 -18.40
N ARG A 267 -20.94 5.19 -18.93
CA ARG A 267 -20.47 6.55 -18.64
C ARG A 267 -20.69 6.94 -17.19
N GLU A 268 -21.80 6.50 -16.58
CA GLU A 268 -22.09 6.82 -15.19
C GLU A 268 -21.06 6.17 -14.27
N LEU A 269 -20.86 4.85 -14.38
CA LEU A 269 -19.87 4.11 -13.59
C LEU A 269 -18.43 4.56 -13.86
N GLY A 270 -18.11 4.87 -15.14
CA GLY A 270 -16.80 5.43 -15.48
C GLY A 270 -16.55 6.78 -14.80
N THR A 271 -17.56 7.67 -14.82
CA THR A 271 -17.48 8.97 -14.12
C THR A 271 -17.38 8.79 -12.61
N GLN A 272 -18.19 7.91 -12.03
CA GLN A 272 -18.12 7.58 -10.60
C GLN A 272 -16.72 7.06 -10.23
N LEU A 273 -16.17 6.13 -11.01
CA LEU A 273 -14.83 5.58 -10.77
C LEU A 273 -13.75 6.66 -10.82
N VAL A 274 -13.78 7.55 -11.81
CA VAL A 274 -12.83 8.67 -11.90
C VAL A 274 -13.01 9.64 -10.72
N THR A 275 -14.25 9.99 -10.38
CA THR A 275 -14.56 10.91 -9.27
C THR A 275 -14.05 10.40 -7.92
N VAL A 276 -14.18 9.10 -7.67
CA VAL A 276 -13.69 8.46 -6.43
C VAL A 276 -12.17 8.27 -6.46
N SER A 277 -11.59 7.99 -7.64
CA SER A 277 -10.16 7.70 -7.79
C SER A 277 -9.28 8.93 -7.81
N ALA A 278 -9.72 10.04 -8.44
CA ALA A 278 -8.90 11.22 -8.63
C ALA A 278 -8.37 11.84 -7.31
N PRO A 279 -9.18 11.99 -6.25
CA PRO A 279 -8.67 12.45 -4.96
C PRO A 279 -7.66 11.49 -4.32
N LEU A 280 -7.81 10.18 -4.54
CA LEU A 280 -6.86 9.18 -4.02
C LEU A 280 -5.51 9.25 -4.75
N ILE A 281 -5.53 9.48 -6.07
CA ILE A 281 -4.33 9.71 -6.89
C ILE A 281 -3.63 10.97 -6.40
N ALA A 282 -4.36 12.08 -6.32
CA ALA A 282 -3.82 13.37 -5.88
C ALA A 282 -3.25 13.29 -4.45
N ARG A 283 -3.93 12.59 -3.55
CA ARG A 283 -3.44 12.32 -2.20
C ARG A 283 -2.12 11.56 -2.22
N GLY A 284 -2.01 10.47 -2.99
CA GLY A 284 -0.79 9.66 -3.06
C GLY A 284 0.40 10.45 -3.60
N ILE A 285 0.19 11.27 -4.64
CA ILE A 285 1.21 12.16 -5.20
C ILE A 285 1.62 13.20 -4.14
N GLY A 286 0.65 13.80 -3.44
CA GLY A 286 0.92 14.76 -2.37
C GLY A 286 1.73 14.15 -1.21
N GLU A 287 1.38 12.94 -0.77
CA GLU A 287 2.13 12.23 0.29
C GLU A 287 3.58 11.91 -0.12
N MET A 288 3.84 11.72 -1.42
CA MET A 288 5.20 11.54 -1.92
C MET A 288 5.95 12.87 -2.04
N ALA A 289 5.29 13.89 -2.57
CA ALA A 289 5.93 15.18 -2.89
C ALA A 289 6.42 15.93 -1.65
N ILE A 290 5.75 15.79 -0.50
CA ILE A 290 6.15 16.47 0.75
C ILE A 290 7.52 16.03 1.28
N ILE A 291 7.99 14.84 0.87
CA ILE A 291 9.29 14.32 1.33
C ILE A 291 10.44 15.22 0.86
N PHE A 292 10.34 15.78 -0.35
CA PHE A 292 11.40 16.61 -0.92
C PHE A 292 11.68 17.88 -0.11
N PRO A 293 10.70 18.74 0.20
CA PRO A 293 10.96 19.93 1.03
C PRO A 293 11.35 19.58 2.47
N LEU A 294 10.82 18.49 3.05
CA LEU A 294 11.24 18.07 4.39
C LEU A 294 12.69 17.58 4.40
N LEU A 295 13.11 16.86 3.36
CA LEU A 295 14.50 16.40 3.23
C LEU A 295 15.45 17.58 2.95
N TRP A 296 15.02 18.56 2.16
CA TRP A 296 15.77 19.80 1.96
C TRP A 296 15.98 20.54 3.29
N ILE A 297 14.92 20.71 4.09
CA ILE A 297 15.01 21.31 5.43
C ILE A 297 15.94 20.50 6.33
N ALA A 298 15.84 19.15 6.31
CA ALA A 298 16.76 18.31 7.07
C ALA A 298 18.23 18.52 6.64
N GLY A 299 18.46 18.72 5.32
CA GLY A 299 19.77 19.00 4.76
C GLY A 299 20.44 20.27 5.29
N THR A 300 19.65 21.32 5.58
CA THR A 300 20.17 22.57 6.16
C THR A 300 20.72 22.38 7.59
N PHE A 301 20.27 21.37 8.33
CA PHE A 301 20.77 21.01 9.66
C PHE A 301 21.98 20.06 9.61
N GLY A 302 22.39 19.64 8.41
CA GLY A 302 23.59 18.83 8.19
C GLY A 302 23.32 17.34 7.97
N PRO A 303 24.36 16.59 7.54
CA PRO A 303 24.24 15.21 7.08
C PRO A 303 23.76 14.23 8.17
N VAL A 304 24.10 14.49 9.43
CA VAL A 304 23.67 13.67 10.57
C VAL A 304 22.14 13.70 10.72
N VAL A 305 21.52 14.87 10.55
CA VAL A 305 20.07 15.04 10.64
C VAL A 305 19.39 14.36 9.45
N VAL A 306 19.95 14.46 8.24
CA VAL A 306 19.45 13.76 7.05
C VAL A 306 19.46 12.24 7.26
N ALA A 307 20.59 11.70 7.72
CA ALA A 307 20.72 10.27 8.00
C ALA A 307 19.71 9.80 9.06
N ALA A 308 19.59 10.55 10.16
CA ALA A 308 18.65 10.25 11.24
C ALA A 308 17.17 10.32 10.77
N PHE A 309 16.82 11.33 9.96
CA PHE A 309 15.50 11.47 9.34
C PHE A 309 15.16 10.25 8.45
N GLU A 310 16.11 9.81 7.60
CA GLU A 310 15.91 8.64 6.73
C GLU A 310 15.79 7.33 7.51
N ILE A 311 16.58 7.15 8.58
CA ILE A 311 16.45 6.00 9.49
C ILE A 311 15.05 5.97 10.12
N GLY A 312 14.59 7.11 10.67
CA GLY A 312 13.27 7.23 11.23
C GLY A 312 12.18 6.92 10.19
N ARG A 313 12.30 7.44 8.98
CA ARG A 313 11.38 7.18 7.88
C ARG A 313 11.29 5.69 7.52
N ARG A 314 12.41 4.98 7.43
CA ARG A 314 12.45 3.53 7.17
C ARG A 314 11.73 2.73 8.25
N VAL A 315 11.97 3.05 9.51
CA VAL A 315 11.28 2.41 10.65
C VAL A 315 9.78 2.68 10.60
N ARG A 316 9.37 3.92 10.33
CA ARG A 316 7.96 4.30 10.17
C ARG A 316 7.30 3.50 9.04
N ASP A 317 7.93 3.39 7.88
CA ASP A 317 7.37 2.72 6.71
C ASP A 317 7.11 1.23 6.98
N LEU A 318 7.99 0.57 7.75
CA LEU A 318 7.78 -0.80 8.22
C LEU A 318 6.53 -0.91 9.11
N LEU A 319 6.36 -0.02 10.07
CA LEU A 319 5.20 0.00 10.96
C LEU A 319 3.90 0.28 10.19
N VAL A 320 3.92 1.24 9.28
CA VAL A 320 2.75 1.65 8.47
C VAL A 320 2.31 0.56 7.49
N SER A 321 3.17 -0.41 7.17
CA SER A 321 2.79 -1.54 6.29
C SER A 321 1.60 -2.33 6.83
N PHE A 322 1.44 -2.44 8.15
CA PHE A 322 0.25 -3.04 8.79
C PHE A 322 -1.04 -2.26 8.48
N SER A 323 -0.94 -0.93 8.37
CA SER A 323 -2.07 -0.07 8.04
C SER A 323 -2.72 -0.40 6.69
N TRP A 324 -1.95 -0.94 5.74
CA TRP A 324 -2.48 -1.36 4.43
C TRP A 324 -3.51 -2.49 4.56
N GLY A 325 -3.30 -3.41 5.51
CA GLY A 325 -4.26 -4.46 5.83
C GLY A 325 -5.55 -3.89 6.40
N PHE A 326 -5.46 -3.11 7.46
CA PHE A 326 -6.63 -2.50 8.11
C PHE A 326 -7.39 -1.55 7.18
N SER A 327 -6.68 -0.76 6.37
CA SER A 327 -7.30 0.11 5.36
C SER A 327 -8.07 -0.67 4.29
N THR A 328 -7.56 -1.86 3.89
CA THR A 328 -8.25 -2.72 2.92
C THR A 328 -9.48 -3.35 3.56
N ALA A 329 -9.36 -3.95 4.75
CA ALA A 329 -10.48 -4.54 5.48
C ALA A 329 -11.59 -3.51 5.73
N SER A 330 -11.21 -2.32 6.21
CA SER A 330 -12.15 -1.24 6.48
C SER A 330 -12.89 -0.79 5.21
N SER A 331 -12.17 -0.61 4.09
CA SER A 331 -12.79 -0.23 2.82
C SER A 331 -13.76 -1.28 2.29
N THR A 332 -13.39 -2.55 2.40
CA THR A 332 -14.21 -3.66 1.92
C THR A 332 -15.45 -3.86 2.77
N LEU A 333 -15.28 -4.00 4.09
CA LEU A 333 -16.40 -4.30 5.00
C LEU A 333 -17.39 -3.15 5.08
N VAL A 334 -16.90 -1.92 5.26
CA VAL A 334 -17.75 -0.72 5.26
C VAL A 334 -18.48 -0.58 3.91
N GLY A 335 -17.78 -0.80 2.78
CA GLY A 335 -18.39 -0.72 1.45
C GLY A 335 -19.49 -1.77 1.23
N GLN A 336 -19.27 -3.01 1.67
CA GLN A 336 -20.24 -4.10 1.57
C GLN A 336 -21.50 -3.83 2.40
N GLU A 337 -21.35 -3.42 3.67
CA GLU A 337 -22.50 -3.11 4.54
C GLU A 337 -23.30 -1.89 4.02
N LEU A 338 -22.60 -0.85 3.50
CA LEU A 338 -23.27 0.29 2.85
C LEU A 338 -24.02 -0.14 1.58
N GLY A 339 -23.43 -1.04 0.79
CA GLY A 339 -24.08 -1.61 -0.40
C GLY A 339 -25.33 -2.39 -0.06
N GLY A 340 -25.31 -3.16 1.02
CA GLY A 340 -26.47 -3.86 1.58
C GLY A 340 -27.49 -2.95 2.29
N GLY A 341 -27.22 -1.65 2.40
CA GLY A 341 -28.12 -0.67 3.02
C GLY A 341 -27.97 -0.51 4.53
N ASP A 342 -27.09 -1.29 5.18
CA ASP A 342 -26.89 -1.21 6.63
C ASP A 342 -25.81 -0.18 7.02
N GLU A 343 -26.22 1.09 7.11
CA GLU A 343 -25.35 2.19 7.52
C GLU A 343 -24.92 2.09 8.99
N THR A 344 -25.66 1.36 9.83
CA THR A 344 -25.34 1.16 11.24
C THR A 344 -24.22 0.16 11.38
N GLU A 345 -24.35 -0.98 10.72
CA GLU A 345 -23.32 -2.02 10.70
C GLU A 345 -22.03 -1.51 10.04
N ALA A 346 -22.13 -0.77 8.94
CA ALA A 346 -21.00 -0.12 8.30
C ALA A 346 -20.21 0.79 9.26
N ALA A 347 -20.93 1.60 10.07
CA ALA A 347 -20.31 2.44 11.09
C ALA A 347 -19.70 1.62 12.24
N ALA A 348 -20.32 0.53 12.62
CA ALA A 348 -19.79 -0.37 13.65
C ALA A 348 -18.49 -1.04 13.20
N TYR A 349 -18.44 -1.56 11.96
CA TYR A 349 -17.20 -2.10 11.36
C TYR A 349 -16.09 -1.04 11.30
N GLY A 350 -16.38 0.13 10.72
CA GLY A 350 -15.37 1.18 10.59
C GLY A 350 -14.79 1.59 11.95
N GLY A 351 -15.65 1.82 12.95
CA GLY A 351 -15.22 2.18 14.31
C GLY A 351 -14.42 1.08 15.01
N ALA A 352 -14.82 -0.18 14.87
CA ALA A 352 -14.12 -1.32 15.45
C ALA A 352 -12.73 -1.54 14.82
N ILE A 353 -12.64 -1.44 13.48
CA ILE A 353 -11.37 -1.59 12.76
C ILE A 353 -10.40 -0.45 13.10
N VAL A 354 -10.89 0.79 13.24
CA VAL A 354 -10.06 1.94 13.66
C VAL A 354 -9.49 1.71 15.06
N ARG A 355 -10.31 1.25 16.02
CA ARG A 355 -9.84 0.93 17.38
C ARG A 355 -8.81 -0.19 17.37
N LEU A 356 -9.08 -1.27 16.63
CA LEU A 356 -8.14 -2.39 16.49
C LEU A 356 -6.82 -1.95 15.87
N SER A 357 -6.88 -1.19 14.78
CA SER A 357 -5.69 -0.62 14.12
C SER A 357 -4.88 0.26 15.06
N PHE A 358 -5.55 1.13 15.82
CA PHE A 358 -4.90 1.96 16.83
C PHE A 358 -4.16 1.13 17.88
N ILE A 359 -4.80 0.10 18.44
CA ILE A 359 -4.19 -0.77 19.46
C ILE A 359 -2.96 -1.49 18.91
N VAL A 360 -3.07 -2.06 17.71
CA VAL A 360 -1.95 -2.78 17.07
C VAL A 360 -0.77 -1.84 16.81
N HIS A 361 -1.04 -0.65 16.23
CA HIS A 361 0.02 0.32 15.96
C HIS A 361 0.58 0.95 17.24
N PHE A 362 -0.26 1.14 18.27
CA PHE A 362 0.19 1.60 19.58
C PHE A 362 1.15 0.59 20.23
N ALA A 363 0.80 -0.69 20.23
CA ALA A 363 1.67 -1.73 20.78
C ALA A 363 3.00 -1.83 20.03
N ALA A 364 2.95 -1.84 18.68
CA ALA A 364 4.15 -1.86 17.84
C ALA A 364 4.96 -0.58 17.96
N GLY A 365 4.32 0.59 17.98
CA GLY A 365 4.95 1.89 18.17
C GLY A 365 5.60 2.01 19.55
N ALA A 366 4.94 1.57 20.63
CA ALA A 366 5.50 1.54 21.96
C ALA A 366 6.76 0.66 22.04
N ALA A 367 6.72 -0.53 21.42
CA ALA A 367 7.89 -1.41 21.34
C ALA A 367 9.06 -0.71 20.63
N VAL A 368 8.82 -0.10 19.47
CA VAL A 368 9.85 0.64 18.71
C VAL A 368 10.34 1.88 19.48
N PHE A 369 9.45 2.61 20.15
CA PHE A 369 9.81 3.78 20.96
C PHE A 369 10.77 3.40 22.09
N LEU A 370 10.47 2.33 22.82
CA LEU A 370 11.30 1.84 23.93
C LEU A 370 12.63 1.27 23.44
N THR A 371 12.64 0.60 22.28
CA THR A 371 13.83 -0.01 21.70
C THR A 371 14.58 0.91 20.73
N ALA A 372 14.19 2.18 20.59
CA ALA A 372 14.75 3.12 19.63
C ALA A 372 16.30 3.23 19.66
N PRO A 373 16.99 3.27 20.83
CA PRO A 373 18.46 3.31 20.85
C PRO A 373 19.10 2.04 20.26
N TRP A 374 18.50 0.87 20.48
CA TRP A 374 19.02 -0.39 19.92
C TRP A 374 18.77 -0.46 18.41
N ILE A 375 17.58 -0.01 17.95
CA ILE A 375 17.27 0.07 16.53
C ILE A 375 18.23 1.03 15.82
N ALA A 376 18.49 2.22 16.41
CA ALA A 376 19.40 3.20 15.83
C ALA A 376 20.85 2.65 15.70
N ARG A 377 21.31 1.83 16.66
CA ARG A 377 22.63 1.17 16.60
C ARG A 377 22.80 0.21 15.43
N LEU A 378 21.72 -0.28 14.82
CA LEU A 378 21.80 -1.11 13.61
C LEU A 378 22.24 -0.30 12.38
N PHE A 379 22.12 1.03 12.43
CA PHE A 379 22.37 1.92 11.29
C PHE A 379 23.56 2.85 11.49
N VAL A 380 23.86 3.23 12.74
CA VAL A 380 24.93 4.19 13.06
C VAL A 380 25.72 3.73 14.27
N SER A 381 27.04 4.00 14.24
CA SER A 381 27.97 3.56 15.29
C SER A 381 28.50 4.72 16.16
N GLN A 382 28.46 5.95 15.64
CA GLN A 382 29.02 7.13 16.37
C GLN A 382 28.03 7.64 17.41
N PRO A 383 28.48 7.94 18.65
CA PRO A 383 27.59 8.32 19.75
C PRO A 383 26.70 9.55 19.46
N GLY A 384 27.22 10.59 18.78
CA GLY A 384 26.47 11.79 18.42
C GLY A 384 25.37 11.54 17.41
N GLU A 385 25.63 10.71 16.39
CA GLU A 385 24.66 10.28 15.37
C GLU A 385 23.59 9.36 15.97
N LEU A 386 24.02 8.49 16.92
CA LEU A 386 23.12 7.55 17.60
C LEU A 386 22.02 8.29 18.37
N ALA A 387 22.37 9.32 19.13
CA ALA A 387 21.41 10.11 19.88
C ALA A 387 20.34 10.73 18.96
N GLN A 388 20.79 11.34 17.85
CA GLN A 388 19.91 11.96 16.87
C GLN A 388 19.01 10.93 16.17
N ALA A 389 19.58 9.80 15.74
CA ALA A 389 18.83 8.72 15.10
C ALA A 389 17.77 8.13 16.05
N ALA A 390 18.11 7.91 17.32
CA ALA A 390 17.17 7.41 18.31
C ALA A 390 15.96 8.35 18.53
N VAL A 391 16.17 9.67 18.50
CA VAL A 391 15.08 10.65 18.58
C VAL A 391 14.16 10.53 17.35
N PHE A 392 14.71 10.50 16.13
CA PHE A 392 13.92 10.33 14.92
C PHE A 392 13.15 8.99 14.90
N VAL A 393 13.75 7.89 15.38
CA VAL A 393 13.05 6.59 15.52
C VAL A 393 11.88 6.71 16.50
N ARG A 394 12.03 7.42 17.65
CA ARG A 394 10.93 7.66 18.60
C ARG A 394 9.81 8.49 17.98
N VAL A 395 10.17 9.60 17.31
CA VAL A 395 9.20 10.44 16.59
C VAL A 395 8.45 9.63 15.53
N SER A 396 9.16 8.78 14.79
CA SER A 396 8.59 7.90 13.78
C SER A 396 7.66 6.84 14.37
N ALA A 397 7.97 6.32 15.56
CA ALA A 397 7.09 5.40 16.28
C ALA A 397 5.75 6.07 16.65
N VAL A 398 5.78 7.29 17.18
CA VAL A 398 4.57 8.09 17.46
C VAL A 398 3.78 8.37 16.18
N THR A 399 4.47 8.80 15.13
CA THR A 399 3.87 9.08 13.82
C THR A 399 3.19 7.84 13.24
N ALA A 400 3.80 6.65 13.38
CA ALA A 400 3.24 5.41 12.87
C ALA A 400 1.92 5.02 13.55
N VAL A 401 1.75 5.32 14.85
CA VAL A 401 0.48 5.11 15.55
C VAL A 401 -0.63 5.96 14.94
N LEU A 402 -0.36 7.24 14.70
CA LEU A 402 -1.32 8.17 14.10
C LEU A 402 -1.68 7.76 12.66
N LEU A 403 -0.66 7.41 11.85
CA LEU A 403 -0.85 6.95 10.47
C LEU A 403 -1.60 5.61 10.41
N GLY A 404 -1.36 4.72 11.37
CA GLY A 404 -2.06 3.43 11.45
C GLY A 404 -3.56 3.60 11.66
N ALA A 405 -3.96 4.39 12.64
CA ALA A 405 -5.37 4.70 12.90
C ALA A 405 -6.00 5.46 11.71
N ASN A 406 -5.27 6.44 11.16
CA ASN A 406 -5.71 7.21 10.00
C ASN A 406 -5.91 6.31 8.75
N GLY A 407 -5.06 5.30 8.56
CA GLY A 407 -5.20 4.36 7.44
C GLY A 407 -6.51 3.58 7.46
N ALA A 408 -6.96 3.14 8.64
CA ALA A 408 -8.26 2.49 8.81
C ALA A 408 -9.42 3.46 8.56
N LEU A 409 -9.34 4.71 9.05
CA LEU A 409 -10.33 5.77 8.78
C LEU A 409 -10.44 6.08 7.29
N VAL A 410 -9.31 6.31 6.63
CA VAL A 410 -9.26 6.51 5.19
C VAL A 410 -9.83 5.31 4.43
N GLY A 411 -9.62 4.10 4.96
CA GLY A 411 -10.24 2.88 4.44
C GLY A 411 -11.78 2.97 4.49
N ALA A 412 -12.35 3.32 5.65
CA ALA A 412 -13.80 3.46 5.84
C ALA A 412 -14.40 4.53 4.91
N LEU A 413 -13.82 5.74 4.90
CA LEU A 413 -14.25 6.83 4.03
C LEU A 413 -14.18 6.45 2.55
N ARG A 414 -13.10 5.76 2.15
CA ARG A 414 -12.95 5.24 0.78
C ARG A 414 -14.02 4.20 0.45
N GLY A 415 -14.32 3.27 1.37
CA GLY A 415 -15.40 2.28 1.20
C GLY A 415 -16.76 2.93 0.94
N ALA A 416 -16.99 4.10 1.51
CA ALA A 416 -18.17 4.92 1.27
C ALA A 416 -18.11 5.76 -0.04
N GLY A 417 -16.96 5.81 -0.73
CA GLY A 417 -16.72 6.72 -1.86
C GLY A 417 -16.31 8.15 -1.45
N ASP A 418 -16.27 8.46 -0.14
CA ASP A 418 -15.86 9.78 0.38
C ASP A 418 -14.34 9.90 0.40
N THR A 419 -13.75 10.09 -0.77
CA THR A 419 -12.29 10.17 -0.96
C THR A 419 -11.75 11.61 -0.96
N ARG A 420 -12.61 12.60 -1.09
CA ARG A 420 -12.23 14.02 -1.12
C ARG A 420 -11.69 14.49 0.23
N TRP A 421 -12.33 14.09 1.33
CA TRP A 421 -11.90 14.50 2.67
C TRP A 421 -10.55 13.93 3.08
N PRO A 422 -10.21 12.66 2.85
CA PRO A 422 -8.85 12.17 3.02
C PRO A 422 -7.79 12.94 2.23
N PHE A 423 -8.11 13.39 1.02
CA PHE A 423 -7.22 14.25 0.23
C PHE A 423 -7.04 15.63 0.87
N VAL A 424 -8.15 16.33 1.21
CA VAL A 424 -8.12 17.63 1.89
C VAL A 424 -7.34 17.54 3.21
N ALA A 425 -7.60 16.48 4.01
CA ALA A 425 -6.89 16.24 5.26
C ALA A 425 -5.37 16.12 5.05
N THR A 426 -4.94 15.42 4.00
CA THR A 426 -3.53 15.30 3.64
C THR A 426 -2.93 16.65 3.23
N VAL A 427 -3.60 17.41 2.38
CA VAL A 427 -3.11 18.74 1.96
C VAL A 427 -2.99 19.70 3.15
N VAL A 428 -4.03 19.78 3.99
CA VAL A 428 -3.99 20.63 5.19
C VAL A 428 -2.89 20.18 6.14
N GLY A 429 -2.85 18.89 6.48
CA GLY A 429 -1.89 18.39 7.47
C GLY A 429 -0.44 18.48 7.01
N GLN A 430 -0.15 18.13 5.78
CA GLN A 430 1.22 18.08 5.28
C GLN A 430 1.71 19.44 4.77
N TYR A 431 0.93 20.16 3.98
CA TYR A 431 1.38 21.39 3.32
C TYR A 431 1.03 22.65 4.10
N ALA A 432 -0.17 22.72 4.71
CA ALA A 432 -0.57 23.90 5.47
C ALA A 432 -0.08 23.90 6.94
N VAL A 433 0.24 22.71 7.51
CA VAL A 433 0.69 22.61 8.91
C VAL A 433 2.12 22.07 9.00
N ALA A 434 2.40 20.85 8.52
CA ALA A 434 3.71 20.23 8.75
C ALA A 434 4.85 21.00 8.08
N LEU A 435 4.69 21.39 6.81
CA LEU A 435 5.73 22.11 6.09
C LEU A 435 6.07 23.48 6.71
N PRO A 436 5.10 24.35 7.07
CA PRO A 436 5.38 25.57 7.81
C PRO A 436 6.05 25.33 9.17
N VAL A 437 5.65 24.29 9.93
CA VAL A 437 6.28 23.96 11.22
C VAL A 437 7.73 23.51 11.02
N ALA A 438 8.01 22.69 9.99
CA ALA A 438 9.39 22.35 9.66
C ALA A 438 10.21 23.56 9.26
N ALA A 439 9.65 24.45 8.42
CA ALA A 439 10.29 25.69 7.98
C ALA A 439 10.53 26.67 9.15
N ALA A 440 9.61 26.76 10.11
CA ALA A 440 9.80 27.55 11.33
C ALA A 440 11.05 27.11 12.13
N GLY A 441 11.42 25.82 12.05
CA GLY A 441 12.68 25.33 12.62
C GLY A 441 13.93 25.99 12.06
N LEU A 442 13.90 26.52 10.82
CA LEU A 442 15.03 27.19 10.18
C LEU A 442 15.28 28.60 10.74
N VAL A 443 14.22 29.28 11.19
CA VAL A 443 14.25 30.70 11.57
C VAL A 443 13.95 30.94 13.05
N SER A 444 13.77 29.88 13.83
CA SER A 444 13.44 29.98 15.27
C SER A 444 14.33 29.07 16.12
N PRO A 445 14.31 29.25 17.46
CA PRO A 445 15.06 28.39 18.39
C PRO A 445 14.65 26.92 18.38
N LEU A 446 13.56 26.56 17.66
CA LEU A 446 13.11 25.18 17.55
C LEU A 446 14.13 24.27 16.85
N GLY A 447 14.89 24.82 15.89
CA GLY A 447 15.88 24.02 15.16
C GLY A 447 15.30 22.71 14.61
N VAL A 448 16.01 21.60 14.83
CA VAL A 448 15.60 20.26 14.39
C VAL A 448 14.26 19.82 15.01
N ALA A 449 13.84 20.37 16.15
CA ALA A 449 12.52 20.08 16.74
C ALA A 449 11.35 20.49 15.83
N GLY A 450 11.55 21.46 14.93
CA GLY A 450 10.60 21.80 13.89
C GLY A 450 10.31 20.62 12.97
N LEU A 451 11.31 19.80 12.60
CA LEU A 451 11.12 18.56 11.83
C LEU A 451 10.35 17.51 12.63
N TYR A 452 10.62 17.36 13.93
CA TYR A 452 9.89 16.43 14.79
C TYR A 452 8.41 16.80 14.85
N GLY A 453 8.13 18.09 15.11
CA GLY A 453 6.77 18.63 15.11
C GLY A 453 6.06 18.44 13.77
N ALA A 454 6.75 18.69 12.67
CA ALA A 454 6.24 18.51 11.32
C ALA A 454 5.83 17.06 11.04
N LEU A 455 6.66 16.08 11.43
CA LEU A 455 6.35 14.65 11.26
C LEU A 455 5.11 14.24 12.06
N VAL A 456 5.01 14.68 13.32
CA VAL A 456 3.88 14.34 14.20
C VAL A 456 2.60 15.04 13.75
N LEU A 457 2.66 16.34 13.46
CA LEU A 457 1.50 17.12 13.02
C LEU A 457 1.04 16.72 11.61
N GLY A 458 2.00 16.40 10.72
CA GLY A 458 1.73 15.90 9.37
C GLY A 458 0.96 14.58 9.34
N ALA A 459 1.06 13.77 10.41
CA ALA A 459 0.26 12.57 10.61
C ALA A 459 -1.00 12.84 11.45
N GLY A 460 -0.90 13.66 12.49
CA GLY A 460 -1.96 13.89 13.46
C GLY A 460 -3.09 14.74 12.91
N VAL A 461 -2.80 15.82 12.20
CA VAL A 461 -3.82 16.72 11.64
C VAL A 461 -4.71 15.98 10.64
N PRO A 462 -4.18 15.22 9.65
CA PRO A 462 -5.03 14.41 8.79
C PRO A 462 -5.88 13.39 9.55
N ALA A 463 -5.30 12.76 10.59
CA ALA A 463 -6.05 11.82 11.42
C ALA A 463 -7.22 12.50 12.13
N LEU A 464 -7.02 13.68 12.71
CA LEU A 464 -8.06 14.46 13.39
C LEU A 464 -9.18 14.90 12.42
N ILE A 465 -8.82 15.39 11.23
CA ILE A 465 -9.80 15.79 10.21
C ILE A 465 -10.63 14.57 9.77
N ASN A 466 -9.98 13.42 9.52
CA ASN A 466 -10.69 12.21 9.11
C ASN A 466 -11.54 11.62 10.25
N VAL A 467 -11.12 11.71 11.52
CA VAL A 467 -11.95 11.35 12.69
C VAL A 467 -13.18 12.25 12.77
N TRP A 468 -12.99 13.55 12.61
CA TRP A 468 -14.10 14.51 12.57
C TRP A 468 -15.09 14.16 11.46
N ARG A 469 -14.60 13.99 10.22
CA ARG A 469 -15.42 13.60 9.08
C ARG A 469 -16.18 12.29 9.30
N TYR A 470 -15.49 11.30 9.85
CA TYR A 470 -16.12 10.02 10.16
C TYR A 470 -17.24 10.16 11.21
N ARG A 471 -17.03 10.97 12.25
CA ARG A 471 -18.01 11.21 13.33
C ARG A 471 -19.23 12.00 12.89
N THR A 472 -19.12 12.88 11.88
CA THR A 472 -20.29 13.61 11.35
C THR A 472 -21.31 12.68 10.69
N GLY A 473 -20.90 11.51 10.24
CA GLY A 473 -21.77 10.58 9.50
C GLY A 473 -22.05 10.96 8.06
N GLU A 474 -21.57 12.11 7.59
CA GLU A 474 -21.79 12.61 6.23
C GLU A 474 -21.27 11.67 5.12
N TRP A 475 -20.25 10.85 5.42
CA TRP A 475 -19.76 9.82 4.50
C TRP A 475 -20.84 8.78 4.13
N LYS A 476 -21.84 8.57 5.00
CA LYS A 476 -22.99 7.69 4.72
C LYS A 476 -23.87 8.30 3.62
N VAL A 477 -24.08 9.62 3.67
CA VAL A 477 -24.81 10.34 2.63
C VAL A 477 -24.10 10.25 1.28
N VAL A 478 -22.76 10.43 1.27
CA VAL A 478 -21.94 10.28 0.05
C VAL A 478 -22.10 8.88 -0.54
N SER A 479 -22.14 7.83 0.29
CA SER A 479 -22.29 6.46 -0.19
C SER A 479 -23.60 6.21 -0.94
N ARG A 480 -24.67 6.97 -0.62
CA ARG A 480 -25.97 6.83 -1.28
C ARG A 480 -25.94 7.22 -2.77
N GLU A 481 -24.92 7.97 -3.20
CA GLU A 481 -24.70 8.31 -4.62
C GLU A 481 -24.11 7.14 -5.42
N TYR A 482 -23.39 6.22 -4.74
CA TYR A 482 -22.60 5.15 -5.39
C TYR A 482 -23.18 3.75 -5.23
N ARG A 483 -23.99 3.54 -4.20
CA ARG A 483 -24.63 2.24 -3.97
C ARG A 483 -25.77 1.99 -4.95
N PRO A 484 -26.11 0.70 -5.23
CA PRO A 484 -27.25 0.36 -6.04
C PRO A 484 -28.53 1.06 -5.53
N LYS A 485 -29.33 1.58 -6.46
CA LYS A 485 -30.67 2.06 -6.12
C LYS A 485 -31.52 0.84 -5.87
N SER A 486 -32.06 0.66 -4.65
CA SER A 486 -33.06 -0.35 -4.39
C SER A 486 -34.22 -0.15 -5.36
N HIS A 487 -34.53 -1.16 -6.15
CA HIS A 487 -35.71 -1.19 -7.02
C HIS A 487 -36.99 -1.30 -6.20
#